data_ea9d39f06f813f5af3a1031eaf0a81a5
#
_entry.id   ea9d39f06f813f5af3a1031eaf0a81a5
#
_cell.length_a   1.000
_cell.length_b   1.000
_cell.length_c   1.000
_cell.angle_alpha   90.00
_cell.angle_beta   90.00
_cell.angle_gamma   90.00
#
_symmetry.space_group_name_H-M   'P 1'
#
loop_
_entity.id
_entity.type
_entity.pdbx_description
1 polymer ?
#
loop_
_entity_poly.entity_id
_entity_poly.type
_entity_poly.pdbx_seq_one_letter_code
_entity_poly.pdbx_strand_id
1 'polypeptide(L)'
;MRLLTFESLFSMTTSAATPLTLRTDSAVRAAKGRWPAIFASCGMDGSHFVKQGRPCPVCGGTDRFSFTDRWGRGNFICRGCGSGDGFDLISRYCQCGFIEALEVVERFCGISWQGEKADARVELTQAQIKEKEQARERMKLWSQAHPIVPGDPVWTYLAGRGLTPSYAGLEVRYHPALSYNHEDGTVTQHPAMLARVIDRHGVVINLHRTYLDAKGAKADLPKPKKLMSGAAKGGAVHFGGEVGDVLGLAEGIETAIAVHQKRSIPVWATLGCTNMHDFMGIPSGVKRLLVFADNDAKFAGKAAAKALAHRLAT
;
A
#
# COMPACT_ATOMS: atom_id res chain seq x y z
N MET A 1 28.93 24.31 -29.81
CA MET A 1 27.92 24.18 -28.76
C MET A 1 26.56 24.10 -29.44
N ARG A 2 26.07 22.91 -29.74
CA ARG A 2 24.77 22.65 -30.40
C ARG A 2 23.86 21.99 -29.37
N LEU A 3 22.79 22.66 -29.00
CA LEU A 3 21.67 22.10 -28.25
C LEU A 3 20.90 21.15 -29.17
N LEU A 4 20.85 19.88 -28.82
CA LEU A 4 19.96 18.91 -29.43
C LEU A 4 18.69 18.82 -28.55
N THR A 5 17.60 19.36 -29.04
CA THR A 5 16.26 19.13 -28.53
C THR A 5 15.80 17.77 -29.04
N PHE A 6 15.60 16.83 -28.12
CA PHE A 6 14.99 15.53 -28.42
C PHE A 6 13.49 15.64 -28.13
N GLU A 7 12.69 15.87 -29.16
CA GLU A 7 11.28 15.53 -29.16
C GLU A 7 11.17 14.04 -29.54
N SER A 8 11.04 13.15 -28.56
CA SER A 8 10.64 11.77 -28.83
C SER A 8 9.13 11.67 -28.71
N LEU A 9 8.48 11.51 -29.85
CA LEU A 9 7.09 11.06 -29.98
C LEU A 9 6.91 9.72 -29.28
N PHE A 10 6.41 9.74 -28.06
CA PHE A 10 5.87 8.58 -27.41
C PHE A 10 4.48 8.31 -27.99
N SER A 11 4.39 7.39 -28.93
CA SER A 11 3.14 6.74 -29.30
C SER A 11 2.67 5.91 -28.11
N MET A 12 1.86 6.52 -27.24
CA MET A 12 1.10 5.77 -26.25
C MET A 12 0.03 4.97 -26.99
N THR A 13 0.26 3.67 -27.13
CA THR A 13 -0.84 2.74 -27.36
C THR A 13 -1.72 2.78 -26.12
N THR A 14 -2.76 3.59 -26.19
CA THR A 14 -3.84 3.61 -25.20
C THR A 14 -4.50 2.24 -25.22
N SER A 15 -4.20 1.41 -24.21
CA SER A 15 -5.06 0.26 -23.91
C SER A 15 -6.47 0.80 -23.75
N ALA A 16 -7.41 0.32 -24.54
CA ALA A 16 -8.80 0.74 -24.49
C ALA A 16 -9.30 0.57 -23.04
N ALA A 17 -9.76 1.67 -22.43
CA ALA A 17 -10.27 1.63 -21.07
C ALA A 17 -11.47 0.67 -21.00
N THR A 18 -11.52 -0.19 -19.99
CA THR A 18 -12.65 -1.10 -19.79
C THR A 18 -13.93 -0.28 -19.54
N PRO A 19 -15.12 -0.81 -19.89
CA PRO A 19 -16.40 -0.13 -19.60
C PRO A 19 -16.51 0.31 -18.12
N LEU A 20 -16.01 -0.48 -17.18
CA LEU A 20 -16.01 -0.13 -15.76
C LEU A 20 -15.08 1.04 -15.45
N THR A 21 -13.92 1.13 -16.08
CA THR A 21 -12.98 2.27 -15.90
C THR A 21 -13.65 3.57 -16.39
N LEU A 22 -14.26 3.55 -17.57
CA LEU A 22 -14.96 4.71 -18.13
C LEU A 22 -16.15 5.14 -17.25
N ARG A 23 -16.90 4.18 -16.72
CA ARG A 23 -18.01 4.39 -15.80
C ARG A 23 -17.52 5.04 -14.51
N THR A 24 -16.45 4.51 -13.91
CA THR A 24 -15.83 5.05 -12.69
C THR A 24 -15.30 6.46 -12.91
N ASP A 25 -14.59 6.71 -14.00
CA ASP A 25 -14.04 8.04 -14.32
C ASP A 25 -15.15 9.08 -14.53
N SER A 26 -16.27 8.69 -15.12
CA SER A 26 -17.44 9.55 -15.26
C SER A 26 -18.04 9.91 -13.91
N ALA A 27 -18.21 8.93 -13.03
CA ALA A 27 -18.72 9.13 -11.68
C ALA A 27 -17.79 10.02 -10.85
N VAL A 28 -16.46 9.80 -10.91
CA VAL A 28 -15.46 10.66 -10.23
C VAL A 28 -15.55 12.11 -10.69
N ARG A 29 -15.62 12.34 -12.01
CA ARG A 29 -15.74 13.70 -12.55
C ARG A 29 -17.00 14.41 -12.06
N ALA A 30 -18.14 13.73 -12.03
CA ALA A 30 -19.40 14.30 -11.57
C ALA A 30 -19.46 14.49 -10.05
N ALA A 31 -18.76 13.65 -9.28
CA ALA A 31 -18.69 13.74 -7.83
C ALA A 31 -17.71 14.81 -7.31
N LYS A 32 -16.84 15.33 -8.18
CA LYS A 32 -15.83 16.33 -7.79
C LYS A 32 -16.45 17.53 -7.11
N GLY A 33 -15.99 17.84 -5.88
CA GLY A 33 -16.52 18.92 -5.05
C GLY A 33 -17.88 18.63 -4.41
N ARG A 34 -18.48 17.46 -4.63
CA ARG A 34 -19.79 17.05 -4.10
C ARG A 34 -19.72 15.93 -3.08
N TRP A 35 -18.53 15.39 -2.79
CA TRP A 35 -18.34 14.25 -1.91
C TRP A 35 -18.99 14.38 -0.53
N PRO A 36 -18.89 15.52 0.20
CA PRO A 36 -19.57 15.66 1.48
C PRO A 36 -21.10 15.47 1.38
N ALA A 37 -21.71 15.97 0.30
CA ALA A 37 -23.15 15.81 0.08
C ALA A 37 -23.52 14.37 -0.30
N ILE A 38 -22.66 13.70 -1.07
CA ILE A 38 -22.82 12.27 -1.40
C ILE A 38 -22.76 11.44 -0.11
N PHE A 39 -21.79 11.69 0.76
CA PHE A 39 -21.68 10.99 2.04
C PHE A 39 -22.88 11.25 2.96
N ALA A 40 -23.38 12.48 2.97
CA ALA A 40 -24.61 12.80 3.72
C ALA A 40 -25.83 12.04 3.19
N SER A 41 -25.93 11.81 1.88
CA SER A 41 -26.99 10.99 1.30
C SER A 41 -26.90 9.50 1.69
N CYS A 42 -25.74 9.04 2.13
CA CYS A 42 -25.54 7.71 2.71
C CYS A 42 -25.84 7.67 4.24
N GLY A 43 -26.22 8.79 4.86
CA GLY A 43 -26.50 8.89 6.29
C GLY A 43 -25.30 9.26 7.15
N MET A 44 -24.17 9.66 6.56
CA MET A 44 -23.02 10.14 7.32
C MET A 44 -23.23 11.59 7.75
N ASP A 45 -22.85 11.91 9.00
CA ASP A 45 -22.94 13.29 9.50
C ASP A 45 -21.89 14.18 8.81
N GLY A 46 -22.34 15.30 8.26
CA GLY A 46 -21.48 16.28 7.57
C GLY A 46 -20.36 16.87 8.42
N SER A 47 -20.49 16.84 9.75
CA SER A 47 -19.47 17.31 10.70
C SER A 47 -18.15 16.52 10.62
N HIS A 48 -18.17 15.31 10.04
CA HIS A 48 -16.96 14.50 9.83
C HIS A 48 -16.06 15.04 8.70
N PHE A 49 -16.62 15.75 7.71
CA PHE A 49 -15.92 16.08 6.45
C PHE A 49 -15.21 17.42 6.52
N VAL A 50 -14.28 17.55 7.47
CA VAL A 50 -13.40 18.72 7.63
C VAL A 50 -11.94 18.28 7.64
N LYS A 51 -11.01 19.22 7.40
CA LYS A 51 -9.57 18.92 7.34
C LYS A 51 -8.95 18.54 8.70
N GLN A 52 -9.58 18.93 9.80
CA GLN A 52 -9.10 18.62 11.15
C GLN A 52 -9.62 17.26 11.62
N GLY A 53 -8.85 16.61 12.51
CA GLY A 53 -9.23 15.32 13.07
C GLY A 53 -10.64 15.32 13.69
N ARG A 54 -11.43 14.32 13.31
CA ARG A 54 -12.81 14.09 13.75
C ARG A 54 -13.01 12.62 14.09
N PRO A 55 -14.09 12.26 14.78
CA PRO A 55 -14.51 10.87 14.84
C PRO A 55 -14.64 10.27 13.45
N CYS A 56 -14.21 9.03 13.28
CA CYS A 56 -14.33 8.35 11.97
C CYS A 56 -15.78 7.86 11.80
N PRO A 57 -16.44 8.12 10.67
CA PRO A 57 -17.80 7.63 10.44
C PRO A 57 -17.88 6.10 10.39
N VAL A 58 -16.77 5.41 10.13
CA VAL A 58 -16.71 3.93 10.04
C VAL A 58 -16.29 3.28 11.35
N CYS A 59 -15.20 3.74 11.98
CA CYS A 59 -14.62 3.08 13.17
C CYS A 59 -14.67 3.92 14.45
N GLY A 60 -15.35 5.07 14.43
CA GLY A 60 -15.49 5.94 15.59
C GLY A 60 -14.19 6.61 16.03
N GLY A 61 -14.00 6.75 17.35
CA GLY A 61 -12.87 7.46 17.95
C GLY A 61 -13.13 8.96 18.04
N THR A 62 -12.15 9.76 18.51
CA THR A 62 -12.36 11.18 18.81
C THR A 62 -11.86 12.09 17.70
N ASP A 63 -10.63 11.85 17.19
CA ASP A 63 -9.87 12.79 16.33
C ASP A 63 -9.08 12.11 15.22
N ARG A 64 -9.40 10.85 14.90
CA ARG A 64 -8.60 9.99 14.01
C ARG A 64 -8.89 10.13 12.52
N PHE A 65 -9.98 10.79 12.17
CA PHE A 65 -10.42 10.93 10.78
C PHE A 65 -10.18 12.35 10.27
N SER A 66 -9.66 12.47 9.07
CA SER A 66 -9.49 13.74 8.36
C SER A 66 -9.93 13.58 6.91
N PHE A 67 -10.86 14.43 6.50
CA PHE A 67 -11.29 14.49 5.11
C PHE A 67 -10.44 15.53 4.36
N THR A 68 -9.81 15.14 3.27
CA THR A 68 -8.87 16.01 2.55
C THR A 68 -9.37 16.38 1.15
N ASP A 69 -10.09 15.51 0.49
CA ASP A 69 -10.53 15.60 -0.92
C ASP A 69 -9.44 16.17 -1.86
N ARG A 70 -8.18 15.84 -1.57
CA ARG A 70 -6.99 16.47 -2.18
C ARG A 70 -6.99 16.38 -3.71
N TRP A 71 -7.56 15.30 -4.24
CA TRP A 71 -7.60 15.03 -5.69
C TRP A 71 -9.02 15.03 -6.27
N GLY A 72 -10.01 15.55 -5.52
CA GLY A 72 -11.40 15.59 -5.95
C GLY A 72 -12.07 14.20 -6.02
N ARG A 73 -11.50 13.20 -5.32
CA ARG A 73 -12.00 11.81 -5.28
C ARG A 73 -12.65 11.44 -3.95
N GLY A 74 -12.88 12.42 -3.07
CA GLY A 74 -13.40 12.14 -1.72
C GLY A 74 -12.34 11.55 -0.78
N ASN A 75 -11.08 11.91 -0.95
CA ASN A 75 -9.96 11.34 -0.21
C ASN A 75 -10.05 11.60 1.29
N PHE A 76 -9.75 10.58 2.07
CA PHE A 76 -9.71 10.66 3.53
C PHE A 76 -8.54 9.86 4.10
N ILE A 77 -8.22 10.17 5.35
CA ILE A 77 -7.25 9.44 6.17
C ILE A 77 -7.87 9.20 7.54
N CYS A 78 -7.83 7.96 8.02
CA CYS A 78 -8.20 7.59 9.38
C CYS A 78 -7.06 6.82 10.04
N ARG A 79 -6.59 7.28 11.21
CA ARG A 79 -5.54 6.59 11.98
C ARG A 79 -5.95 5.22 12.53
N GLY A 80 -7.25 4.91 12.53
CA GLY A 80 -7.78 3.63 13.00
C GLY A 80 -8.02 2.63 11.87
N CYS A 81 -8.71 3.03 10.79
CA CYS A 81 -9.09 2.11 9.71
C CYS A 81 -8.39 2.38 8.36
N GLY A 82 -7.41 3.29 8.31
CA GLY A 82 -6.61 3.54 7.10
C GLY A 82 -7.14 4.67 6.24
N SER A 83 -6.57 4.83 5.06
CA SER A 83 -6.94 5.85 4.07
C SER A 83 -7.74 5.24 2.91
N GLY A 84 -8.31 6.11 2.09
CA GLY A 84 -9.04 5.72 0.89
C GLY A 84 -9.62 6.90 0.13
N ASP A 85 -10.41 6.58 -0.89
CA ASP A 85 -11.21 7.56 -1.63
C ASP A 85 -12.70 7.49 -1.23
N GLY A 86 -13.53 8.26 -1.92
CA GLY A 86 -14.96 8.36 -1.62
C GLY A 86 -15.70 7.04 -1.78
N PHE A 87 -15.32 6.22 -2.76
CA PHE A 87 -15.92 4.89 -2.95
C PHE A 87 -15.54 3.95 -1.81
N ASP A 88 -14.26 3.99 -1.36
CA ASP A 88 -13.81 3.23 -0.20
C ASP A 88 -14.59 3.60 1.07
N LEU A 89 -14.85 4.90 1.26
CA LEU A 89 -15.60 5.38 2.43
C LEU A 89 -17.05 4.90 2.41
N ILE A 90 -17.73 5.02 1.26
CA ILE A 90 -19.10 4.53 1.08
C ILE A 90 -19.15 3.01 1.30
N SER A 91 -18.24 2.26 0.65
CA SER A 91 -18.20 0.80 0.78
C SER A 91 -18.03 0.35 2.23
N ARG A 92 -17.15 1.00 2.98
CA ARG A 92 -16.91 0.67 4.40
C ARG A 92 -18.08 1.06 5.29
N TYR A 93 -18.66 2.23 5.07
CA TYR A 93 -19.78 2.73 5.90
C TYR A 93 -21.07 1.94 5.65
N CYS A 94 -21.42 1.73 4.38
CA CYS A 94 -22.62 1.01 3.97
C CYS A 94 -22.42 -0.53 3.96
N GLN A 95 -21.21 -1.02 4.24
CA GLN A 95 -20.85 -2.45 4.18
C GLN A 95 -21.19 -3.09 2.83
N CYS A 96 -20.95 -2.37 1.74
CA CYS A 96 -21.27 -2.77 0.38
C CYS A 96 -20.03 -2.91 -0.51
N GLY A 97 -20.16 -3.50 -1.68
CA GLY A 97 -19.09 -3.62 -2.67
C GLY A 97 -18.85 -2.32 -3.44
N PHE A 98 -17.78 -2.31 -4.23
CA PHE A 98 -17.42 -1.15 -5.06
C PHE A 98 -18.51 -0.78 -6.07
N ILE A 99 -19.19 -1.75 -6.67
CA ILE A 99 -20.24 -1.50 -7.66
C ILE A 99 -21.44 -0.79 -7.03
N GLU A 100 -21.86 -1.24 -5.84
CA GLU A 100 -22.95 -0.60 -5.13
C GLU A 100 -22.56 0.82 -4.68
N ALA A 101 -21.32 1.03 -4.24
CA ALA A 101 -20.81 2.36 -3.93
C ALA A 101 -20.78 3.28 -5.15
N LEU A 102 -20.40 2.74 -6.33
CA LEU A 102 -20.43 3.46 -7.60
C LEU A 102 -21.87 3.85 -7.99
N GLU A 103 -22.84 2.95 -7.82
CA GLU A 103 -24.26 3.21 -8.09
C GLU A 103 -24.85 4.29 -7.17
N VAL A 104 -24.42 4.37 -5.90
CA VAL A 104 -24.78 5.45 -4.99
C VAL A 104 -24.32 6.79 -5.55
N VAL A 105 -23.07 6.88 -5.98
CA VAL A 105 -22.49 8.11 -6.55
C VAL A 105 -23.21 8.49 -7.85
N GLU A 106 -23.44 7.54 -8.73
CA GLU A 106 -24.15 7.77 -9.99
C GLU A 106 -25.57 8.29 -9.76
N ARG A 107 -26.32 7.64 -8.88
CA ARG A 107 -27.69 8.05 -8.52
C ARG A 107 -27.72 9.46 -7.96
N PHE A 108 -26.80 9.78 -7.04
CA PHE A 108 -26.71 11.12 -6.46
C PHE A 108 -26.33 12.18 -7.50
N CYS A 109 -25.44 11.85 -8.41
CA CYS A 109 -24.98 12.76 -9.46
C CYS A 109 -25.94 12.88 -10.66
N GLY A 110 -27.00 12.06 -10.72
CA GLY A 110 -27.95 12.02 -11.84
C GLY A 110 -27.32 11.43 -13.11
N ILE A 111 -26.33 10.57 -12.97
CA ILE A 111 -25.73 9.88 -14.11
C ILE A 111 -26.50 8.58 -14.34
N SER A 112 -27.09 8.43 -15.53
CA SER A 112 -27.54 7.12 -15.99
C SER A 112 -26.49 6.57 -16.95
N TRP A 113 -25.80 5.50 -16.55
CA TRP A 113 -24.93 4.77 -17.45
C TRP A 113 -25.78 3.97 -18.42
N GLN A 114 -25.91 4.44 -19.67
CA GLN A 114 -26.63 3.75 -20.75
C GLN A 114 -25.74 2.81 -21.56
N GLY A 115 -24.60 2.39 -20.99
CA GLY A 115 -23.87 1.25 -21.52
C GLY A 115 -24.77 0.01 -21.42
N GLU A 116 -24.79 -0.82 -22.46
CA GLU A 116 -25.56 -2.05 -22.55
C GLU A 116 -25.69 -2.70 -21.19
N LYS A 117 -26.92 -3.05 -20.78
CA LYS A 117 -27.12 -4.05 -19.75
C LYS A 117 -26.50 -5.35 -20.26
N ALA A 118 -25.20 -5.42 -20.22
CA ALA A 118 -24.58 -6.71 -20.15
C ALA A 118 -25.17 -7.33 -18.89
N ASP A 119 -25.89 -8.41 -19.03
CA ASP A 119 -26.02 -9.45 -18.02
C ASP A 119 -24.60 -9.92 -17.67
N ALA A 120 -23.85 -9.03 -17.10
CA ALA A 120 -22.51 -9.28 -16.62
C ALA A 120 -22.62 -9.66 -15.15
N ARG A 121 -23.12 -10.84 -14.88
CA ARG A 121 -22.30 -11.75 -14.08
C ARG A 121 -21.00 -11.85 -14.86
N VAL A 122 -20.10 -10.87 -14.66
CA VAL A 122 -18.71 -11.00 -15.08
C VAL A 122 -18.24 -12.24 -14.34
N GLU A 123 -18.21 -13.37 -15.02
CA GLU A 123 -17.55 -14.56 -14.52
C GLU A 123 -16.11 -14.13 -14.30
N LEU A 124 -15.79 -13.87 -13.02
CA LEU A 124 -14.43 -13.52 -12.64
C LEU A 124 -13.54 -14.66 -13.14
N THR A 125 -12.52 -14.32 -13.88
CA THR A 125 -11.52 -15.33 -14.25
C THR A 125 -10.98 -15.98 -12.99
N GLN A 126 -10.51 -17.23 -13.08
CA GLN A 126 -9.89 -17.93 -11.95
C GLN A 126 -8.77 -17.11 -11.30
N ALA A 127 -8.04 -16.30 -12.08
CA ALA A 127 -7.02 -15.39 -11.59
C ALA A 127 -7.60 -14.26 -10.74
N GLN A 128 -8.74 -13.68 -11.13
CA GLN A 128 -9.42 -12.62 -10.38
C GLN A 128 -10.06 -13.14 -9.09
N ILE A 129 -10.61 -14.36 -9.11
CA ILE A 129 -11.13 -15.01 -7.91
C ILE A 129 -10.00 -15.23 -6.91
N LYS A 130 -8.90 -15.81 -7.37
CA LYS A 130 -7.70 -16.04 -6.55
C LYS A 130 -7.14 -14.76 -5.95
N GLU A 131 -7.06 -13.68 -6.73
CA GLU A 131 -6.58 -12.39 -6.22
C GLU A 131 -7.53 -11.81 -5.15
N LYS A 132 -8.85 -11.91 -5.34
CA LYS A 132 -9.82 -11.49 -4.31
C LYS A 132 -9.68 -12.28 -3.02
N GLU A 133 -9.47 -13.58 -3.11
CA GLU A 133 -9.24 -14.45 -1.95
C GLU A 133 -7.95 -14.05 -1.22
N GLN A 134 -6.86 -13.86 -1.96
CA GLN A 134 -5.59 -13.42 -1.40
C GLN A 134 -5.70 -12.03 -0.76
N ALA A 135 -6.44 -11.10 -1.36
CA ALA A 135 -6.70 -9.79 -0.77
C ALA A 135 -7.47 -9.89 0.55
N ARG A 136 -8.49 -10.76 0.63
CA ARG A 136 -9.23 -11.03 1.88
C ARG A 136 -8.33 -11.61 2.96
N GLU A 137 -7.48 -12.56 2.61
CA GLU A 137 -6.51 -13.14 3.55
C GLU A 137 -5.51 -12.09 4.07
N ARG A 138 -4.98 -11.25 3.19
CA ARG A 138 -4.11 -10.13 3.58
C ARG A 138 -4.81 -9.20 4.59
N MET A 139 -6.04 -8.80 4.30
CA MET A 139 -6.82 -7.94 5.19
C MET A 139 -7.09 -8.61 6.54
N LYS A 140 -7.45 -9.90 6.54
CA LYS A 140 -7.69 -10.68 7.75
C LYS A 140 -6.43 -10.72 8.63
N LEU A 141 -5.29 -11.10 8.06
CA LEU A 141 -4.03 -11.15 8.80
C LEU A 141 -3.61 -9.78 9.34
N TRP A 142 -3.77 -8.73 8.53
CA TRP A 142 -3.46 -7.37 8.96
C TRP A 142 -4.36 -6.89 10.10
N SER A 143 -5.64 -7.25 10.10
CA SER A 143 -6.58 -6.90 11.17
C SER A 143 -6.30 -7.64 12.48
N GLN A 144 -5.70 -8.83 12.43
CA GLN A 144 -5.29 -9.61 13.60
C GLN A 144 -3.97 -9.14 14.22
N ALA A 145 -3.22 -8.31 13.49
CA ALA A 145 -1.96 -7.76 13.96
C ALA A 145 -2.18 -6.43 14.70
N HIS A 146 -1.33 -6.18 15.70
CA HIS A 146 -1.39 -5.03 16.59
C HIS A 146 -0.30 -3.99 16.26
N PRO A 147 -0.47 -2.71 16.62
CA PRO A 147 0.63 -1.76 16.64
C PRO A 147 1.80 -2.30 17.48
N ILE A 148 3.02 -1.97 17.06
CA ILE A 148 4.21 -2.34 17.81
C ILE A 148 4.25 -1.53 19.10
N VAL A 149 4.46 -2.23 20.24
CA VAL A 149 4.57 -1.60 21.56
C VAL A 149 5.83 -2.07 22.29
N PRO A 150 6.37 -1.28 23.25
CA PRO A 150 7.51 -1.69 24.05
C PRO A 150 7.31 -3.06 24.70
N GLY A 151 8.30 -3.94 24.53
CA GLY A 151 8.30 -5.28 25.10
C GLY A 151 7.74 -6.37 24.21
N ASP A 152 7.09 -6.05 23.08
CA ASP A 152 6.73 -7.07 22.10
C ASP A 152 7.96 -7.59 21.32
N PRO A 153 7.88 -8.81 20.74
CA PRO A 153 8.99 -9.39 19.98
C PRO A 153 9.46 -8.54 18.79
N VAL A 154 8.59 -7.78 18.14
CA VAL A 154 8.96 -6.90 17.02
C VAL A 154 9.71 -5.67 17.52
N TRP A 155 9.26 -5.08 18.61
CA TRP A 155 9.98 -4.01 19.29
C TRP A 155 11.40 -4.46 19.65
N THR A 156 11.51 -5.60 20.33
CA THR A 156 12.78 -6.18 20.76
C THR A 156 13.68 -6.49 19.57
N TYR A 157 13.13 -7.04 18.50
CA TYR A 157 13.84 -7.34 17.26
C TYR A 157 14.46 -6.08 16.63
N LEU A 158 13.66 -5.00 16.50
CA LEU A 158 14.13 -3.75 15.91
C LEU A 158 15.15 -3.05 16.83
N ALA A 159 14.85 -2.95 18.12
CA ALA A 159 15.74 -2.33 19.10
C ALA A 159 17.10 -3.06 19.20
N GLY A 160 17.11 -4.39 19.18
CA GLY A 160 18.32 -5.22 19.16
C GLY A 160 19.21 -5.01 17.92
N ARG A 161 18.68 -4.35 16.87
CA ARG A 161 19.42 -3.95 15.67
C ARG A 161 19.82 -2.48 15.68
N GLY A 162 19.64 -1.79 16.80
CA GLY A 162 19.93 -0.36 16.92
C GLY A 162 18.88 0.52 16.20
N LEU A 163 17.72 -0.03 15.91
CA LEU A 163 16.62 0.70 15.29
C LEU A 163 15.63 1.19 16.36
N THR A 164 15.16 2.40 16.22
CA THR A 164 14.08 2.93 17.07
C THR A 164 12.74 2.46 16.50
N PRO A 165 11.98 1.57 17.19
CA PRO A 165 10.80 0.91 16.61
C PRO A 165 9.70 1.86 16.15
N SER A 166 9.56 3.06 16.71
CA SER A 166 8.59 4.06 16.26
C SER A 166 8.80 4.53 14.82
N TYR A 167 10.01 4.42 14.26
CA TYR A 167 10.27 4.71 12.85
C TYR A 167 9.73 3.65 11.88
N ALA A 168 9.30 2.48 12.38
CA ALA A 168 8.58 1.51 11.57
C ALA A 168 7.17 2.00 11.18
N GLY A 169 6.63 2.97 11.92
CA GLY A 169 5.38 3.64 11.61
C GLY A 169 4.18 2.70 11.53
N LEU A 170 3.19 3.09 10.75
CA LEU A 170 1.96 2.33 10.55
C LEU A 170 2.07 1.21 9.51
N GLU A 171 3.21 1.12 8.83
CA GLU A 171 3.44 0.13 7.77
C GLU A 171 3.84 -1.23 8.31
N VAL A 172 4.14 -1.31 9.61
CA VAL A 172 4.59 -2.52 10.30
C VAL A 172 3.71 -2.79 11.51
N ARG A 173 3.34 -4.06 11.70
CA ARG A 173 2.55 -4.53 12.85
C ARG A 173 3.14 -5.79 13.45
N TYR A 174 2.83 -6.04 14.70
CA TYR A 174 3.12 -7.26 15.42
C TYR A 174 1.94 -8.23 15.36
N HIS A 175 2.19 -9.48 14.95
CA HIS A 175 1.24 -10.60 15.02
C HIS A 175 1.74 -11.61 16.06
N PRO A 176 0.94 -11.94 17.10
CA PRO A 176 1.43 -12.75 18.23
C PRO A 176 1.69 -14.21 17.88
N ALA A 177 0.92 -14.79 16.96
CA ALA A 177 0.97 -16.22 16.64
C ALA A 177 0.62 -16.45 15.17
N LEU A 178 1.54 -16.09 14.25
CA LEU A 178 1.36 -16.29 12.82
C LEU A 178 1.75 -17.72 12.42
N SER A 179 0.88 -18.39 11.67
CA SER A 179 1.14 -19.75 11.17
C SER A 179 2.29 -19.78 10.17
N TYR A 180 3.20 -20.72 10.36
CA TYR A 180 4.26 -21.07 9.42
C TYR A 180 4.03 -22.48 8.90
N ASN A 181 3.85 -22.61 7.58
CA ASN A 181 3.70 -23.93 6.94
C ASN A 181 5.09 -24.43 6.54
N HIS A 182 5.48 -25.57 7.06
CA HIS A 182 6.71 -26.29 6.72
C HIS A 182 6.53 -27.11 5.44
N GLU A 183 7.65 -27.50 4.83
CA GLU A 183 7.64 -28.28 3.59
C GLU A 183 7.11 -29.72 3.78
N ASP A 184 7.20 -30.23 4.99
CA ASP A 184 6.64 -31.55 5.40
C ASP A 184 5.13 -31.52 5.71
N GLY A 185 4.48 -30.35 5.53
CA GLY A 185 3.06 -30.16 5.81
C GLY A 185 2.74 -29.85 7.28
N THR A 186 3.72 -29.81 8.18
CA THR A 186 3.49 -29.39 9.57
C THR A 186 3.27 -27.88 9.64
N VAL A 187 2.52 -27.43 10.65
CA VAL A 187 2.21 -26.02 10.88
C VAL A 187 2.64 -25.64 12.29
N THR A 188 3.50 -24.63 12.39
CA THR A 188 3.89 -24.03 13.68
C THR A 188 3.42 -22.60 13.77
N GLN A 189 3.34 -22.05 14.97
CA GLN A 189 2.95 -20.64 15.19
C GLN A 189 4.09 -19.87 15.84
N HIS A 190 4.34 -18.68 15.33
CA HIS A 190 5.42 -17.83 15.79
C HIS A 190 4.97 -16.38 15.88
N PRO A 191 5.53 -15.60 16.82
CA PRO A 191 5.48 -14.15 16.73
C PRO A 191 5.99 -13.68 15.36
N ALA A 192 5.38 -12.65 14.80
CA ALA A 192 5.82 -12.18 13.49
C ALA A 192 5.67 -10.66 13.34
N MET A 193 6.62 -10.08 12.62
CA MET A 193 6.51 -8.74 12.06
C MET A 193 5.82 -8.83 10.70
N LEU A 194 4.68 -8.15 10.55
CA LEU A 194 3.98 -7.98 9.30
C LEU A 194 4.27 -6.60 8.73
N ALA A 195 4.59 -6.52 7.45
CA ALA A 195 4.78 -5.26 6.75
C ALA A 195 3.95 -5.20 5.46
N ARG A 196 3.27 -4.09 5.22
CA ARG A 196 2.45 -3.89 4.01
C ARG A 196 3.34 -3.63 2.81
N VAL A 197 3.13 -4.41 1.75
CA VAL A 197 3.77 -4.19 0.45
C VAL A 197 2.79 -3.42 -0.42
N ILE A 198 3.18 -2.20 -0.79
CA ILE A 198 2.33 -1.21 -1.43
C ILE A 198 2.86 -0.97 -2.85
N ASP A 199 1.98 -0.95 -3.83
CA ASP A 199 2.33 -0.65 -5.21
C ASP A 199 2.42 0.87 -5.48
N ARG A 200 2.77 1.24 -6.72
CA ARG A 200 2.86 2.64 -7.17
C ARG A 200 1.54 3.42 -7.09
N HIS A 201 0.41 2.74 -6.96
CA HIS A 201 -0.92 3.34 -6.85
C HIS A 201 -1.39 3.48 -5.40
N GLY A 202 -0.56 3.08 -4.43
CA GLY A 202 -0.89 3.11 -3.00
C GLY A 202 -1.73 1.91 -2.54
N VAL A 203 -1.86 0.88 -3.39
CA VAL A 203 -2.65 -0.32 -3.08
C VAL A 203 -1.77 -1.34 -2.36
N VAL A 204 -2.28 -1.92 -1.27
CA VAL A 204 -1.60 -3.03 -0.58
C VAL A 204 -1.76 -4.30 -1.41
N ILE A 205 -0.68 -4.72 -2.05
CA ILE A 205 -0.65 -5.88 -2.94
C ILE A 205 -0.15 -7.15 -2.27
N ASN A 206 0.60 -7.03 -1.16
CA ASN A 206 1.11 -8.18 -0.42
C ASN A 206 1.39 -7.82 1.05
N LEU A 207 1.69 -8.83 1.88
CA LEU A 207 2.27 -8.69 3.20
C LEU A 207 3.61 -9.43 3.25
N HIS A 208 4.64 -8.73 3.71
CA HIS A 208 5.90 -9.35 4.08
C HIS A 208 5.83 -9.81 5.53
N ARG A 209 6.30 -11.02 5.81
CA ARG A 209 6.29 -11.66 7.13
C ARG A 209 7.72 -11.92 7.55
N THR A 210 8.11 -11.46 8.73
CA THR A 210 9.35 -11.85 9.40
C THR A 210 8.98 -12.59 10.67
N TYR A 211 9.21 -13.89 10.70
CA TYR A 211 8.94 -14.74 11.84
C TYR A 211 10.02 -14.58 12.90
N LEU A 212 9.59 -14.43 14.14
CA LEU A 212 10.44 -14.18 15.30
C LEU A 212 10.24 -15.27 16.35
N ASP A 213 11.17 -15.37 17.28
CA ASP A 213 10.96 -16.08 18.52
C ASP A 213 10.38 -15.15 19.60
N ALA A 214 10.04 -15.70 20.74
CA ALA A 214 9.50 -14.94 21.87
C ALA A 214 10.49 -13.92 22.48
N LYS A 215 11.78 -14.06 22.18
CA LYS A 215 12.86 -13.15 22.65
C LYS A 215 13.16 -12.03 21.65
N GLY A 216 12.45 -11.99 20.52
CA GLY A 216 12.66 -11.00 19.48
C GLY A 216 13.86 -11.28 18.57
N ALA A 217 14.40 -12.48 18.54
CA ALA A 217 15.31 -12.92 17.49
C ALA A 217 14.52 -13.49 16.29
N LYS A 218 15.17 -13.63 15.13
CA LYS A 218 14.54 -14.37 14.02
C LYS A 218 14.28 -15.82 14.47
N ALA A 219 13.08 -16.31 14.19
CA ALA A 219 12.74 -17.70 14.46
C ALA A 219 13.69 -18.65 13.72
N ASP A 220 14.03 -19.76 14.37
CA ASP A 220 14.83 -20.83 13.77
C ASP A 220 13.96 -21.61 12.78
N LEU A 221 13.84 -21.07 11.58
CA LEU A 221 13.03 -21.56 10.47
C LEU A 221 13.84 -21.53 9.19
N PRO A 222 13.64 -22.47 8.25
CA PRO A 222 14.35 -22.48 6.97
C PRO A 222 14.26 -21.17 6.20
N LYS A 223 13.10 -20.50 6.26
CA LYS A 223 12.83 -19.22 5.61
C LYS A 223 12.06 -18.30 6.56
N PRO A 224 12.74 -17.67 7.54
CA PRO A 224 12.05 -16.80 8.51
C PRO A 224 11.48 -15.52 7.92
N LYS A 225 11.85 -15.16 6.69
CA LYS A 225 11.28 -14.04 5.93
C LYS A 225 10.55 -14.58 4.69
N LYS A 226 9.29 -14.26 4.56
CA LYS A 226 8.43 -14.70 3.42
C LYS A 226 7.45 -13.60 3.03
N LEU A 227 7.17 -13.48 1.74
CA LEU A 227 5.96 -12.84 1.24
C LEU A 227 4.75 -13.78 1.35
N MET A 228 3.54 -13.25 1.42
CA MET A 228 2.35 -14.05 1.16
C MET A 228 2.29 -14.48 -0.31
N SER A 229 1.47 -15.48 -0.60
CA SER A 229 1.16 -15.84 -1.99
C SER A 229 0.53 -14.65 -2.71
N GLY A 230 0.88 -14.46 -3.97
CA GLY A 230 0.35 -13.40 -4.82
C GLY A 230 1.41 -12.45 -5.35
N ALA A 231 0.94 -11.40 -6.02
CA ALA A 231 1.81 -10.40 -6.62
C ALA A 231 2.57 -9.60 -5.55
N ALA A 232 3.85 -9.35 -5.80
CA ALA A 232 4.69 -8.46 -4.97
C ALA A 232 5.66 -7.64 -5.83
N LYS A 233 5.80 -8.00 -7.12
CA LYS A 233 6.69 -7.31 -8.06
C LYS A 233 6.24 -5.86 -8.22
N GLY A 234 7.20 -4.93 -8.11
CA GLY A 234 6.94 -3.49 -8.20
C GLY A 234 6.37 -2.87 -6.94
N GLY A 235 6.10 -3.66 -5.90
CA GLY A 235 5.70 -3.15 -4.59
C GLY A 235 6.88 -2.94 -3.64
N ALA A 236 6.69 -2.12 -2.63
CA ALA A 236 7.66 -1.85 -1.58
C ALA A 236 6.96 -1.58 -0.24
N VAL A 237 7.70 -1.69 0.86
CA VAL A 237 7.23 -1.19 2.16
C VAL A 237 7.68 0.25 2.31
N HIS A 238 6.76 1.17 2.56
CA HIS A 238 6.99 2.61 2.55
C HIS A 238 7.25 3.13 3.96
N PHE A 239 8.39 3.76 4.20
CA PHE A 239 8.73 4.41 5.47
C PHE A 239 8.91 5.91 5.26
N GLY A 240 8.55 6.72 6.26
CA GLY A 240 8.83 8.16 6.29
C GLY A 240 7.77 9.05 5.66
N GLY A 241 6.56 8.55 5.42
CA GLY A 241 5.44 9.37 5.00
C GLY A 241 5.46 9.80 3.53
N GLU A 242 5.05 11.03 3.25
CA GLU A 242 4.93 11.55 1.87
C GLU A 242 6.30 11.69 1.19
N VAL A 243 6.36 11.29 -0.08
CA VAL A 243 7.55 11.43 -0.92
C VAL A 243 7.54 12.81 -1.57
N GLY A 244 8.59 13.58 -1.31
CA GLY A 244 8.86 14.84 -2.00
C GLY A 244 9.91 14.68 -3.10
N ASP A 245 10.86 15.61 -3.18
CA ASP A 245 11.92 15.62 -4.19
C ASP A 245 12.95 14.50 -4.02
N VAL A 246 13.03 13.88 -2.84
CA VAL A 246 14.04 12.86 -2.51
C VAL A 246 13.36 11.60 -2.03
N LEU A 247 13.76 10.46 -2.58
CA LEU A 247 13.32 9.13 -2.16
C LEU A 247 14.55 8.23 -1.94
N GLY A 248 14.57 7.49 -0.83
CA GLY A 248 15.49 6.37 -0.61
C GLY A 248 14.88 5.06 -1.08
N LEU A 249 15.66 4.19 -1.69
CA LEU A 249 15.31 2.78 -1.88
C LEU A 249 16.31 1.92 -1.12
N ALA A 250 15.82 0.95 -0.37
CA ALA A 250 16.62 -0.03 0.34
C ALA A 250 16.18 -1.45 -0.01
N GLU A 251 17.09 -2.41 0.11
CA GLU A 251 16.76 -3.81 -0.17
C GLU A 251 15.87 -4.40 0.92
N GLY A 252 16.19 -4.16 2.19
CA GLY A 252 15.49 -4.72 3.34
C GLY A 252 14.74 -3.68 4.17
N ILE A 253 13.76 -4.15 4.95
CA ILE A 253 12.97 -3.35 5.89
C ILE A 253 13.88 -2.68 6.92
N GLU A 254 14.81 -3.44 7.49
CA GLU A 254 15.71 -2.97 8.54
C GLU A 254 16.61 -1.85 8.01
N THR A 255 17.16 -2.01 6.81
CA THR A 255 17.98 -0.99 6.13
C THR A 255 17.14 0.26 5.83
N ALA A 256 15.91 0.10 5.39
CA ALA A 256 15.02 1.24 5.12
C ALA A 256 14.72 2.03 6.39
N ILE A 257 14.40 1.37 7.49
CA ILE A 257 14.15 2.02 8.80
C ILE A 257 15.42 2.74 9.28
N ALA A 258 16.59 2.10 9.19
CA ALA A 258 17.87 2.69 9.61
C ALA A 258 18.19 3.98 8.83
N VAL A 259 17.99 3.96 7.52
CA VAL A 259 18.21 5.13 6.67
C VAL A 259 17.21 6.23 6.97
N HIS A 260 15.91 5.88 7.09
CA HIS A 260 14.88 6.83 7.46
C HIS A 260 15.17 7.48 8.81
N GLN A 261 15.51 6.69 9.83
CA GLN A 261 15.90 7.18 11.16
C GLN A 261 17.09 8.14 11.11
N LYS A 262 18.10 7.84 10.29
CA LYS A 262 19.36 8.62 10.26
C LYS A 262 19.28 9.86 9.39
N ARG A 263 18.45 9.84 8.32
CA ARG A 263 18.44 10.89 7.28
C ARG A 263 17.13 11.66 7.21
N SER A 264 16.10 11.24 7.93
CA SER A 264 14.77 11.86 7.94
C SER A 264 14.17 12.05 6.53
N ILE A 265 14.45 11.14 5.61
CA ILE A 265 13.88 11.09 4.26
C ILE A 265 12.91 9.92 4.14
N PRO A 266 11.93 9.96 3.24
CA PRO A 266 11.15 8.77 2.87
C PRO A 266 12.06 7.69 2.29
N VAL A 267 11.88 6.43 2.73
CA VAL A 267 12.66 5.28 2.24
C VAL A 267 11.74 4.09 2.02
N TRP A 268 11.82 3.49 0.85
CA TRP A 268 11.04 2.33 0.49
C TRP A 268 11.89 1.07 0.46
N ALA A 269 11.42 -0.01 1.13
CA ALA A 269 12.08 -1.31 1.11
C ALA A 269 11.52 -2.17 -0.01
N THR A 270 12.37 -2.54 -0.97
CA THR A 270 11.98 -3.32 -2.16
C THR A 270 11.92 -4.83 -1.91
N LEU A 271 12.33 -5.30 -0.74
CA LEU A 271 12.26 -6.69 -0.25
C LEU A 271 13.10 -7.69 -1.06
N GLY A 272 14.15 -7.22 -1.66
CA GLY A 272 15.15 -8.05 -2.34
C GLY A 272 15.73 -7.40 -3.60
N CYS A 273 16.92 -7.86 -3.98
CA CYS A 273 17.69 -7.29 -5.08
C CYS A 273 17.00 -7.43 -6.44
N THR A 274 16.28 -8.54 -6.70
CA THR A 274 15.54 -8.72 -7.97
C THR A 274 14.44 -7.68 -8.13
N ASN A 275 13.65 -7.43 -7.08
CA ASN A 275 12.61 -6.42 -7.13
C ASN A 275 13.19 -5.00 -7.18
N MET A 276 14.33 -4.73 -6.52
CA MET A 276 15.06 -3.47 -6.64
C MET A 276 15.55 -3.23 -8.06
N HIS A 277 16.12 -4.25 -8.71
CA HIS A 277 16.57 -4.19 -10.09
C HIS A 277 15.44 -3.76 -11.03
N ASP A 278 14.26 -4.36 -10.90
CA ASP A 278 13.10 -4.16 -11.78
C ASP A 278 12.14 -3.06 -11.29
N PHE A 279 12.49 -2.33 -10.23
CA PHE A 279 11.56 -1.42 -9.57
C PHE A 279 11.16 -0.25 -10.48
N MET A 280 9.85 -0.10 -10.71
CA MET A 280 9.23 0.94 -11.55
C MET A 280 8.27 1.84 -10.79
N GLY A 281 8.17 1.67 -9.47
CA GLY A 281 7.20 2.35 -8.62
C GLY A 281 7.60 3.75 -8.15
N ILE A 282 8.61 4.38 -8.77
CA ILE A 282 9.12 5.69 -8.34
C ILE A 282 8.11 6.79 -8.72
N PRO A 283 7.66 7.62 -7.76
CA PRO A 283 6.77 8.74 -8.08
C PRO A 283 7.42 9.76 -9.01
N SER A 284 6.65 10.31 -9.94
CA SER A 284 7.13 11.25 -10.95
C SER A 284 7.69 12.57 -10.40
N GLY A 285 7.36 12.92 -9.14
CA GLY A 285 7.88 14.11 -8.46
C GLY A 285 9.29 13.95 -7.88
N VAL A 286 9.85 12.74 -7.88
CA VAL A 286 11.17 12.46 -7.30
C VAL A 286 12.26 12.99 -8.23
N LYS A 287 13.07 13.94 -7.74
CA LYS A 287 14.22 14.49 -8.47
C LYS A 287 15.53 13.79 -8.11
N ARG A 288 15.60 13.19 -6.92
CA ARG A 288 16.81 12.52 -6.43
C ARG A 288 16.46 11.19 -5.77
N LEU A 289 16.93 10.12 -6.37
CA LEU A 289 16.82 8.75 -5.85
C LEU A 289 18.13 8.35 -5.16
N LEU A 290 18.04 7.90 -3.91
CA LEU A 290 19.16 7.38 -3.14
C LEU A 290 18.97 5.87 -2.96
N VAL A 291 19.89 5.05 -3.48
CA VAL A 291 19.78 3.60 -3.39
C VAL A 291 20.75 3.07 -2.34
N PHE A 292 20.22 2.32 -1.37
CA PHE A 292 20.95 1.72 -0.25
C PHE A 292 20.93 0.19 -0.43
N ALA A 293 22.00 -0.31 -1.04
CA ALA A 293 22.20 -1.74 -1.27
C ALA A 293 22.95 -2.38 -0.10
N ASP A 294 22.58 -3.61 0.24
CA ASP A 294 23.31 -4.39 1.22
C ASP A 294 24.74 -4.68 0.70
N ASN A 295 25.71 -4.67 1.64
CA ASN A 295 27.11 -4.95 1.31
C ASN A 295 27.41 -6.44 1.56
N ASP A 296 26.71 -7.31 0.84
CA ASP A 296 26.94 -8.75 0.88
C ASP A 296 28.16 -9.18 0.06
N ALA A 297 28.70 -10.36 0.38
CA ALA A 297 29.86 -10.92 -0.31
C ALA A 297 29.60 -11.24 -1.79
N LYS A 298 28.33 -11.36 -2.20
CA LYS A 298 27.92 -11.67 -3.59
C LYS A 298 27.69 -10.43 -4.43
N PHE A 299 27.76 -9.24 -3.84
CA PHE A 299 27.53 -7.93 -4.50
C PHE A 299 26.18 -7.83 -5.25
N ALA A 300 25.21 -8.71 -4.96
CA ALA A 300 23.93 -8.75 -5.65
C ALA A 300 23.13 -7.44 -5.49
N GLY A 301 23.08 -6.90 -4.28
CA GLY A 301 22.45 -5.62 -4.01
C GLY A 301 23.11 -4.45 -4.74
N LYS A 302 24.45 -4.42 -4.80
CA LYS A 302 25.19 -3.39 -5.54
C LYS A 302 24.95 -3.48 -7.06
N ALA A 303 24.87 -4.69 -7.62
CA ALA A 303 24.57 -4.91 -9.02
C ALA A 303 23.13 -4.43 -9.36
N ALA A 304 22.16 -4.78 -8.53
CA ALA A 304 20.78 -4.34 -8.68
C ALA A 304 20.66 -2.80 -8.61
N ALA A 305 21.33 -2.16 -7.67
CA ALA A 305 21.35 -0.71 -7.55
C ALA A 305 21.95 0.00 -8.77
N LYS A 306 23.06 -0.53 -9.31
CA LYS A 306 23.68 -0.01 -10.55
C LYS A 306 22.77 -0.18 -11.76
N ALA A 307 22.14 -1.34 -11.92
CA ALA A 307 21.20 -1.60 -13.01
C ALA A 307 19.97 -0.69 -12.95
N LEU A 308 19.41 -0.49 -11.76
CA LEU A 308 18.33 0.48 -11.55
C LEU A 308 18.76 1.90 -11.92
N ALA A 309 19.91 2.35 -11.43
CA ALA A 309 20.44 3.69 -11.74
C ALA A 309 20.66 3.89 -13.24
N HIS A 310 21.23 2.90 -13.93
CA HIS A 310 21.42 2.94 -15.39
C HIS A 310 20.09 3.08 -16.14
N ARG A 311 19.09 2.27 -15.78
CA ARG A 311 17.77 2.31 -16.42
C ARG A 311 17.01 3.62 -16.23
N LEU A 312 17.23 4.31 -15.10
CA LEU A 312 16.59 5.59 -14.82
C LEU A 312 17.32 6.79 -15.42
N ALA A 313 18.56 6.60 -15.86
CA ALA A 313 19.37 7.63 -16.50
C ALA A 313 19.24 7.61 -18.03
N THR A 314 18.67 6.55 -18.60
CA THR A 314 18.34 6.38 -20.03
C THR A 314 16.88 6.63 -20.31
#